data_3a2d0e7e02ce7c2a9389342f6f7a49c3
#
_entry.id   3a2d0e7e02ce7c2a9389342f6f7a49c3
#
_cell.length_a   1.000
_cell.length_b   1.000
_cell.length_c   1.000
_cell.angle_alpha   90.00
_cell.angle_beta   90.00
_cell.angle_gamma   90.00
#
_symmetry.space_group_name_H-M   'P 1'
#
loop_
_entity.id
_entity.type
_entity.pdbx_description
1 polymer ?
#
loop_
_entity_poly.entity_id
_entity_poly.type
_entity_poly.pdbx_seq_one_letter_code
_entity_poly.pdbx_strand_id
1 'polypeptide(L)'
;MRRRVAAIRYAHKLTGLDSPTDDERVKSTVRGIRRTLGTAKSKKAPATAEYLLAMAANTGAGLKGLRDRALLLLGFAGAFRRSELVALDISDIEETPDGMKVTIRRSKTDQEGLGQTIAIPFGKIACPIATLKEWIAVAGIQSGAIFRSVNRHGRVGERLTDQSVSDIVKEHAARLRLDPKQFAGHSLRAGFLTSAASRGASIFKMMDVSRHRSVDTLRGYVRDAELFRDHAGAGLL
;
A
#
# COMPACT_ATOMS: atom_id res chain seq x y z
N MET A 1 -12.83 -19.98 -3.22
CA MET A 1 -13.20 -21.06 -2.30
C MET A 1 -13.11 -20.68 -0.82
N ARG A 2 -11.98 -20.21 -0.24
CA ARG A 2 -11.85 -19.90 1.21
C ARG A 2 -12.97 -19.01 1.76
N ARG A 3 -13.36 -17.93 1.04
CA ARG A 3 -14.43 -17.02 1.48
C ARG A 3 -15.79 -17.70 1.56
N ARG A 4 -16.11 -18.59 0.60
CA ARG A 4 -17.39 -19.32 0.59
C ARG A 4 -17.47 -20.29 1.76
N VAL A 5 -16.42 -21.07 2.02
CA VAL A 5 -16.36 -21.98 3.20
C VAL A 5 -16.49 -21.20 4.51
N ALA A 6 -15.81 -20.05 4.63
CA ALA A 6 -15.92 -19.20 5.82
C ALA A 6 -17.33 -18.60 5.98
N ALA A 7 -17.97 -18.17 4.88
CA ALA A 7 -19.32 -17.63 4.92
C ALA A 7 -20.36 -18.67 5.35
N ILE A 8 -20.26 -19.91 4.82
CA ILE A 8 -21.13 -21.02 5.23
C ILE A 8 -20.97 -21.32 6.71
N ARG A 9 -19.71 -21.43 7.20
CA ARG A 9 -19.44 -21.65 8.63
C ARG A 9 -20.04 -20.54 9.50
N TYR A 10 -19.86 -19.29 9.10
CA TYR A 10 -20.37 -18.14 9.82
C TYR A 10 -21.90 -18.13 9.88
N ALA A 11 -22.58 -18.41 8.75
CA ALA A 11 -24.04 -18.46 8.69
C ALA A 11 -24.62 -19.55 9.64
N HIS A 12 -24.04 -20.75 9.65
CA HIS A 12 -24.47 -21.82 10.55
C HIS A 12 -24.21 -21.44 12.03
N LYS A 13 -23.07 -20.83 12.31
CA LYS A 13 -22.78 -20.35 13.68
C LYS A 13 -23.78 -19.31 14.18
N LEU A 14 -24.25 -18.41 13.30
CA LEU A 14 -25.25 -17.40 13.66
C LEU A 14 -26.62 -18.02 14.02
N THR A 15 -26.95 -19.15 13.41
CA THR A 15 -28.22 -19.85 13.65
C THR A 15 -28.11 -20.96 14.71
N GLY A 16 -26.95 -21.10 15.36
CA GLY A 16 -26.70 -22.14 16.36
C GLY A 16 -26.62 -23.55 15.81
N LEU A 17 -26.45 -23.71 14.50
CA LEU A 17 -26.36 -25.02 13.82
C LEU A 17 -24.91 -25.43 13.59
N ASP A 18 -24.67 -26.75 13.61
CA ASP A 18 -23.38 -27.30 13.23
C ASP A 18 -23.08 -27.03 11.75
N SER A 19 -21.85 -26.60 11.50
CA SER A 19 -21.47 -26.25 10.14
C SER A 19 -21.08 -27.49 9.32
N PRO A 20 -21.67 -27.72 8.14
CA PRO A 20 -21.27 -28.80 7.26
C PRO A 20 -19.80 -28.66 6.79
N THR A 21 -19.19 -27.47 6.93
CA THR A 21 -17.78 -27.26 6.61
C THR A 21 -16.82 -27.90 7.64
N ASP A 22 -17.33 -28.37 8.75
CA ASP A 22 -16.56 -29.06 9.79
C ASP A 22 -16.57 -30.59 9.62
N ASP A 23 -17.39 -31.12 8.69
CA ASP A 23 -17.36 -32.53 8.26
C ASP A 23 -16.02 -32.85 7.57
N GLU A 24 -15.43 -33.99 7.91
CA GLU A 24 -14.10 -34.37 7.42
C GLU A 24 -14.08 -34.67 5.91
N ARG A 25 -15.22 -35.11 5.33
CA ARG A 25 -15.38 -35.26 3.88
C ARG A 25 -15.30 -33.93 3.16
N VAL A 26 -15.94 -32.88 3.71
CA VAL A 26 -15.88 -31.53 3.15
C VAL A 26 -14.46 -30.96 3.29
N LYS A 27 -13.82 -31.14 4.45
CA LYS A 27 -12.44 -30.70 4.66
C LYS A 27 -11.46 -31.41 3.73
N SER A 28 -11.58 -32.71 3.54
CA SER A 28 -10.72 -33.49 2.64
C SER A 28 -10.91 -33.08 1.19
N THR A 29 -12.17 -32.91 0.74
CA THR A 29 -12.49 -32.40 -0.59
C THR A 29 -11.89 -31.01 -0.82
N VAL A 30 -12.05 -30.08 0.13
CA VAL A 30 -11.46 -28.73 0.04
C VAL A 30 -9.94 -28.79 0.00
N ARG A 31 -9.31 -29.70 0.76
CA ARG A 31 -7.85 -29.95 0.68
C ARG A 31 -7.44 -30.46 -0.70
N GLY A 32 -8.18 -31.44 -1.25
CA GLY A 32 -7.95 -31.97 -2.60
C GLY A 32 -8.02 -30.87 -3.67
N ILE A 33 -9.10 -30.10 -3.69
CA ILE A 33 -9.27 -29.00 -4.64
C ILE A 33 -8.12 -27.97 -4.52
N ARG A 34 -7.66 -27.66 -3.29
CA ARG A 34 -6.52 -26.75 -3.08
C ARG A 34 -5.21 -27.30 -3.63
N ARG A 35 -4.99 -28.62 -3.54
CA ARG A 35 -3.80 -29.26 -4.13
C ARG A 35 -3.83 -29.17 -5.65
N THR A 36 -5.01 -29.46 -6.26
CA THR A 36 -5.17 -29.45 -7.72
C THR A 36 -5.09 -28.02 -8.30
N LEU A 37 -5.77 -27.05 -7.69
CA LEU A 37 -5.81 -25.68 -8.20
C LEU A 37 -4.64 -24.81 -7.75
N GLY A 38 -3.83 -25.29 -6.80
CA GLY A 38 -2.83 -24.47 -6.11
C GLY A 38 -3.44 -23.47 -5.15
N THR A 39 -2.64 -22.96 -4.25
CA THR A 39 -3.05 -21.91 -3.29
C THR A 39 -2.19 -20.65 -3.39
N ALA A 40 -1.26 -20.63 -4.34
CA ALA A 40 -0.39 -19.46 -4.56
C ALA A 40 -1.25 -18.24 -4.93
N LYS A 41 -1.18 -17.22 -4.10
CA LYS A 41 -1.81 -15.96 -4.43
C LYS A 41 -0.93 -15.24 -5.45
N SER A 42 -1.48 -14.86 -6.59
CA SER A 42 -0.83 -13.88 -7.45
C SER A 42 -0.71 -12.58 -6.66
N LYS A 43 0.48 -12.33 -6.12
CA LYS A 43 0.79 -11.04 -5.48
C LYS A 43 0.97 -10.01 -6.58
N LYS A 44 0.49 -8.78 -6.33
CA LYS A 44 0.80 -7.65 -7.20
C LYS A 44 2.27 -7.27 -7.05
N ALA A 45 2.87 -6.84 -8.16
CA ALA A 45 4.26 -6.39 -8.16
C ALA A 45 4.46 -5.18 -7.22
N PRO A 46 5.55 -5.15 -6.47
CA PRO A 46 5.91 -3.99 -5.67
C PRO A 46 6.34 -2.83 -6.59
N ALA A 47 5.84 -1.63 -6.33
CA ALA A 47 6.40 -0.41 -6.90
C ALA A 47 7.65 -0.04 -6.08
N THR A 48 8.78 -0.71 -6.35
CA THR A 48 10.05 -0.47 -5.63
C THR A 48 10.46 1.00 -5.71
N ALA A 49 11.45 1.42 -4.90
CA ALA A 49 11.93 2.80 -4.91
C ALA A 49 12.38 3.25 -6.32
N GLU A 50 12.98 2.37 -7.10
CA GLU A 50 13.39 2.64 -8.48
C GLU A 50 12.17 2.90 -9.38
N TYR A 51 11.19 2.00 -9.40
CA TYR A 51 9.96 2.19 -10.16
C TYR A 51 9.17 3.42 -9.69
N LEU A 52 9.12 3.66 -8.38
CA LEU A 52 8.45 4.83 -7.83
C LEU A 52 9.07 6.13 -8.32
N LEU A 53 10.40 6.26 -8.25
CA LEU A 53 11.11 7.45 -8.71
C LEU A 53 10.89 7.68 -10.21
N ALA A 54 10.96 6.60 -11.02
CA ALA A 54 10.65 6.68 -12.44
C ALA A 54 9.19 7.07 -12.71
N MET A 55 8.21 6.52 -11.96
CA MET A 55 6.80 6.92 -12.06
C MET A 55 6.63 8.39 -11.71
N ALA A 56 7.21 8.85 -10.59
CA ALA A 56 7.09 10.22 -10.12
C ALA A 56 7.71 11.23 -11.10
N ALA A 57 8.83 10.89 -11.73
CA ALA A 57 9.46 11.72 -12.76
C ALA A 57 8.62 11.83 -14.03
N ASN A 58 7.77 10.83 -14.33
CA ASN A 58 6.96 10.75 -15.54
C ASN A 58 5.47 11.04 -15.31
N THR A 59 5.09 11.75 -14.26
CA THR A 59 3.68 12.10 -14.00
C THR A 59 3.11 13.15 -14.97
N GLY A 60 4.00 13.85 -15.67
CA GLY A 60 3.62 14.94 -16.58
C GLY A 60 3.45 16.28 -15.86
N ALA A 61 3.26 17.33 -16.68
CA ALA A 61 3.03 18.68 -16.20
C ALA A 61 1.56 18.92 -15.81
N GLY A 62 1.31 19.99 -15.06
CA GLY A 62 -0.03 20.43 -14.67
C GLY A 62 -0.56 19.74 -13.39
N LEU A 63 -1.75 20.19 -12.98
CA LEU A 63 -2.35 19.81 -11.68
C LEU A 63 -2.51 18.30 -11.49
N LYS A 64 -2.96 17.58 -12.53
CA LYS A 64 -3.11 16.12 -12.44
C LYS A 64 -1.77 15.43 -12.19
N GLY A 65 -0.72 15.84 -12.91
CA GLY A 65 0.63 15.27 -12.76
C GLY A 65 1.22 15.58 -11.39
N LEU A 66 1.05 16.80 -10.90
CA LEU A 66 1.50 17.22 -9.57
C LEU A 66 0.79 16.43 -8.46
N ARG A 67 -0.55 16.30 -8.55
CA ARG A 67 -1.32 15.46 -7.63
C ARG A 67 -0.82 14.02 -7.62
N ASP A 68 -0.62 13.44 -8.80
CA ASP A 68 -0.21 12.04 -8.93
C ASP A 68 1.20 11.83 -8.34
N ARG A 69 2.12 12.77 -8.59
CA ARG A 69 3.47 12.75 -7.99
C ARG A 69 3.41 12.79 -6.48
N ALA A 70 2.64 13.72 -5.90
CA ALA A 70 2.48 13.83 -4.46
C ALA A 70 1.87 12.56 -3.86
N LEU A 71 0.84 12.00 -4.51
CA LEU A 71 0.18 10.76 -4.09
C LEU A 71 1.12 9.56 -4.11
N LEU A 72 1.89 9.39 -5.18
CA LEU A 72 2.85 8.29 -5.34
C LEU A 72 3.94 8.35 -4.28
N LEU A 73 4.57 9.54 -4.12
CA LEU A 73 5.68 9.72 -3.17
C LEU A 73 5.21 9.58 -1.72
N LEU A 74 4.10 10.23 -1.34
CA LEU A 74 3.56 10.15 0.02
C LEU A 74 3.07 8.73 0.33
N GLY A 75 2.33 8.13 -0.61
CA GLY A 75 1.79 6.78 -0.48
C GLY A 75 2.87 5.72 -0.25
N PHE A 76 4.01 5.89 -0.90
CA PHE A 76 5.19 5.05 -0.70
C PHE A 76 5.86 5.34 0.64
N ALA A 77 6.25 6.61 0.90
CA ALA A 77 7.03 6.99 2.07
C ALA A 77 6.35 6.62 3.40
N GLY A 78 5.02 6.75 3.48
CA GLY A 78 4.22 6.34 4.65
C GLY A 78 3.71 4.90 4.58
N ALA A 79 4.09 4.13 3.56
CA ALA A 79 3.58 2.78 3.33
C ALA A 79 2.06 2.69 3.51
N PHE A 80 1.31 3.67 2.99
CA PHE A 80 -0.13 3.80 3.19
C PHE A 80 -0.92 2.68 2.51
N ARG A 81 -2.02 2.27 3.15
CA ARG A 81 -3.09 1.60 2.43
C ARG A 81 -3.81 2.63 1.57
N ARG A 82 -4.33 2.22 0.40
CA ARG A 82 -5.02 3.14 -0.52
C ARG A 82 -6.17 3.92 0.14
N SER A 83 -6.93 3.27 1.02
CA SER A 83 -8.01 3.91 1.77
C SER A 83 -7.52 4.91 2.82
N GLU A 84 -6.38 4.64 3.46
CA GLU A 84 -5.75 5.57 4.40
C GLU A 84 -5.25 6.82 3.67
N LEU A 85 -4.62 6.63 2.50
CA LEU A 85 -4.05 7.73 1.72
C LEU A 85 -5.10 8.73 1.24
N VAL A 86 -6.22 8.24 0.70
CA VAL A 86 -7.30 9.13 0.24
C VAL A 86 -8.13 9.73 1.38
N ALA A 87 -8.08 9.13 2.58
CA ALA A 87 -8.78 9.63 3.75
C ALA A 87 -8.09 10.82 4.42
N LEU A 88 -6.82 11.11 4.06
CA LEU A 88 -6.08 12.21 4.66
C LEU A 88 -6.71 13.57 4.38
N ASP A 89 -6.82 14.36 5.43
CA ASP A 89 -7.22 15.77 5.42
C ASP A 89 -6.04 16.67 5.77
N ILE A 90 -6.15 17.95 5.48
CA ILE A 90 -5.13 18.96 5.86
C ILE A 90 -4.84 18.93 7.37
N SER A 91 -5.87 18.71 8.19
CA SER A 91 -5.72 18.61 9.65
C SER A 91 -4.96 17.37 10.14
N ASP A 92 -4.70 16.41 9.26
CA ASP A 92 -3.98 15.19 9.62
C ASP A 92 -2.46 15.30 9.44
N ILE A 93 -1.97 16.43 8.92
CA ILE A 93 -0.55 16.64 8.65
C ILE A 93 0.01 17.77 9.51
N GLU A 94 1.18 17.55 10.07
CA GLU A 94 1.94 18.53 10.88
C GLU A 94 3.39 18.55 10.41
N GLU A 95 3.88 19.69 9.95
CA GLU A 95 5.29 19.85 9.57
C GLU A 95 6.16 20.00 10.82
N THR A 96 7.32 19.37 10.79
CA THR A 96 8.33 19.42 11.86
C THR A 96 9.72 19.67 11.26
N PRO A 97 10.72 20.08 12.05
CA PRO A 97 12.09 20.29 11.54
C PRO A 97 12.69 19.07 10.84
N ASP A 98 12.29 17.85 11.25
CA ASP A 98 12.84 16.59 10.72
C ASP A 98 12.00 16.00 9.59
N GLY A 99 10.81 16.55 9.31
CA GLY A 99 9.91 16.00 8.31
C GLY A 99 8.45 16.38 8.52
N MET A 100 7.57 15.41 8.38
CA MET A 100 6.12 15.61 8.54
C MET A 100 5.55 14.46 9.37
N LYS A 101 4.76 14.79 10.38
CA LYS A 101 3.89 13.84 11.07
C LYS A 101 2.58 13.73 10.31
N VAL A 102 2.10 12.50 10.14
CA VAL A 102 0.82 12.21 9.49
C VAL A 102 -0.02 11.34 10.41
N THR A 103 -1.19 11.83 10.77
CA THR A 103 -2.15 11.12 11.63
C THR A 103 -3.14 10.33 10.78
N ILE A 104 -3.18 9.02 10.99
CA ILE A 104 -4.13 8.12 10.34
C ILE A 104 -5.26 7.84 11.33
N ARG A 105 -6.37 8.53 11.16
CA ARG A 105 -7.51 8.50 12.10
C ARG A 105 -8.18 7.13 12.20
N ARG A 106 -8.22 6.39 11.11
CA ARG A 106 -8.81 5.03 11.04
C ARG A 106 -8.03 4.15 10.08
N SER A 107 -7.79 2.92 10.47
CA SER A 107 -7.22 1.90 9.59
C SER A 107 -8.02 0.61 9.68
N LYS A 108 -7.85 -0.29 8.70
CA LYS A 108 -8.51 -1.60 8.69
C LYS A 108 -8.20 -2.44 9.95
N THR A 109 -7.09 -2.17 10.61
CA THR A 109 -6.62 -2.89 11.80
C THR A 109 -6.87 -2.14 13.10
N ASP A 110 -7.38 -0.92 13.01
CA ASP A 110 -7.74 -0.06 14.13
C ASP A 110 -9.27 0.08 14.14
N GLN A 111 -9.94 -0.91 14.74
CA GLN A 111 -11.39 -0.95 14.84
C GLN A 111 -11.93 -0.02 15.94
N GLU A 112 -11.10 0.33 16.92
CA GLU A 112 -11.43 1.21 18.04
C GLU A 112 -11.23 2.69 17.69
N GLY A 113 -10.57 2.98 16.57
CA GLY A 113 -10.37 4.36 16.08
C GLY A 113 -9.39 5.18 16.91
N LEU A 114 -8.44 4.53 17.59
CA LEU A 114 -7.39 5.20 18.39
C LEU A 114 -6.50 6.08 17.52
N GLY A 115 -6.46 5.83 16.21
CA GLY A 115 -5.57 6.49 15.29
C GLY A 115 -4.11 6.10 15.46
N GLN A 116 -3.29 6.47 14.50
CA GLN A 116 -1.84 6.26 14.58
C GLN A 116 -1.11 7.36 13.84
N THR A 117 -0.12 7.97 14.48
CA THR A 117 0.76 8.95 13.85
C THR A 117 2.01 8.27 13.33
N ILE A 118 2.40 8.59 12.09
CA ILE A 118 3.65 8.18 11.47
C ILE A 118 4.48 9.40 11.11
N ALA A 119 5.81 9.21 11.09
CA ALA A 119 6.75 10.22 10.63
C ALA A 119 7.16 9.94 9.18
N ILE A 120 7.19 10.99 8.37
CA ILE A 120 7.70 10.97 7.00
C ILE A 120 8.88 11.93 6.95
N PRO A 121 10.12 11.43 6.76
CA PRO A 121 11.31 12.27 6.68
C PRO A 121 11.37 13.03 5.36
N PHE A 122 12.14 14.10 5.30
CA PHE A 122 12.48 14.76 4.05
C PHE A 122 13.23 13.81 3.11
N GLY A 123 12.85 13.81 1.84
CA GLY A 123 13.53 13.01 0.81
C GLY A 123 14.73 13.74 0.22
N LYS A 124 15.82 13.00 -0.02
CA LYS A 124 17.04 13.57 -0.64
C LYS A 124 16.98 13.59 -2.18
N ILE A 125 16.37 12.57 -2.81
CA ILE A 125 16.27 12.45 -4.28
C ILE A 125 14.92 13.00 -4.75
N ALA A 126 13.83 12.59 -4.11
CA ALA A 126 12.49 13.08 -4.32
C ALA A 126 11.85 13.28 -2.95
N CYS A 127 11.40 14.49 -2.66
CA CYS A 127 10.86 14.83 -1.36
C CYS A 127 9.33 14.71 -1.36
N PRO A 128 8.74 13.74 -0.64
CA PRO A 128 7.30 13.59 -0.57
C PRO A 128 6.62 14.81 0.05
N ILE A 129 7.28 15.46 1.02
CA ILE A 129 6.75 16.61 1.73
C ILE A 129 6.71 17.85 0.82
N ALA A 130 7.83 18.15 0.14
CA ALA A 130 7.91 19.27 -0.76
C ALA A 130 6.86 19.16 -1.88
N THR A 131 6.75 17.96 -2.49
CA THR A 131 5.78 17.72 -3.55
C THR A 131 4.34 17.79 -3.05
N LEU A 132 4.08 17.32 -1.82
CA LEU A 132 2.77 17.43 -1.21
C LEU A 132 2.38 18.89 -0.95
N LYS A 133 3.30 19.68 -0.41
CA LYS A 133 3.09 21.11 -0.16
C LYS A 133 2.85 21.88 -1.47
N GLU A 134 3.61 21.58 -2.51
CA GLU A 134 3.42 22.14 -3.83
C GLU A 134 2.01 21.83 -4.37
N TRP A 135 1.59 20.54 -4.28
CA TRP A 135 0.25 20.13 -4.67
C TRP A 135 -0.84 20.91 -3.92
N ILE A 136 -0.76 20.98 -2.59
CA ILE A 136 -1.72 21.67 -1.73
C ILE A 136 -1.82 23.14 -2.12
N ALA A 137 -0.67 23.81 -2.29
CA ALA A 137 -0.60 25.21 -2.63
C ALA A 137 -1.17 25.52 -4.02
N VAL A 138 -0.72 24.78 -5.06
CA VAL A 138 -1.16 25.02 -6.46
C VAL A 138 -2.63 24.63 -6.66
N ALA A 139 -3.13 23.63 -5.94
CA ALA A 139 -4.53 23.23 -5.96
C ALA A 139 -5.46 24.12 -5.11
N GLY A 140 -4.89 25.08 -4.33
CA GLY A 140 -5.65 25.97 -3.47
C GLY A 140 -6.39 25.28 -2.32
N ILE A 141 -5.85 24.16 -1.81
CA ILE A 141 -6.50 23.33 -0.79
C ILE A 141 -6.19 23.93 0.60
N GLN A 142 -7.18 24.52 1.24
CA GLN A 142 -7.03 25.10 2.59
C GLN A 142 -7.53 24.19 3.70
N SER A 143 -8.49 23.28 3.41
CA SER A 143 -9.09 22.39 4.40
C SER A 143 -9.66 21.13 3.74
N GLY A 144 -10.00 20.13 4.57
CA GLY A 144 -10.58 18.87 4.12
C GLY A 144 -9.60 18.01 3.34
N ALA A 145 -10.10 17.25 2.36
CA ALA A 145 -9.33 16.23 1.67
C ALA A 145 -8.08 16.77 0.98
N ILE A 146 -6.94 16.11 1.23
CA ILE A 146 -5.67 16.43 0.56
C ILE A 146 -5.72 15.97 -0.90
N PHE A 147 -6.09 14.71 -1.16
CA PHE A 147 -6.10 14.17 -2.50
C PHE A 147 -7.49 14.27 -3.13
N ARG A 148 -7.58 15.12 -4.14
CA ARG A 148 -8.82 15.43 -4.86
C ARG A 148 -8.72 15.04 -6.33
N SER A 149 -9.87 14.85 -6.96
CA SER A 149 -9.96 14.65 -8.39
C SER A 149 -9.52 15.90 -9.15
N VAL A 150 -8.94 15.70 -10.32
CA VAL A 150 -8.63 16.78 -11.28
C VAL A 150 -9.23 16.38 -12.62
N ASN A 151 -10.12 17.21 -13.15
CA ASN A 151 -10.74 16.95 -14.44
C ASN A 151 -9.81 17.30 -15.61
N ARG A 152 -10.26 17.01 -16.85
CA ARG A 152 -9.50 17.29 -18.08
C ARG A 152 -9.19 18.79 -18.30
N HIS A 153 -9.93 19.68 -17.67
CA HIS A 153 -9.77 21.12 -17.75
C HIS A 153 -8.91 21.71 -16.62
N GLY A 154 -8.29 20.85 -15.80
CA GLY A 154 -7.46 21.28 -14.66
C GLY A 154 -8.25 21.76 -13.45
N ARG A 155 -9.56 21.52 -13.36
CA ARG A 155 -10.35 21.90 -12.18
C ARG A 155 -10.22 20.83 -11.10
N VAL A 156 -9.94 21.29 -9.88
CA VAL A 156 -9.89 20.47 -8.67
C VAL A 156 -11.33 20.20 -8.20
N GLY A 157 -11.65 18.94 -7.97
CA GLY A 157 -12.98 18.50 -7.53
C GLY A 157 -12.94 17.86 -6.14
N GLU A 158 -13.78 16.84 -5.95
CA GLU A 158 -13.98 16.15 -4.68
C GLU A 158 -12.83 15.18 -4.35
N ARG A 159 -12.84 14.67 -3.09
CA ARG A 159 -11.92 13.64 -2.60
C ARG A 159 -11.79 12.48 -3.60
N LEU A 160 -10.58 12.01 -3.82
CA LEU A 160 -10.34 10.78 -4.57
C LEU A 160 -10.94 9.56 -3.88
N THR A 161 -11.42 8.61 -4.66
CA THR A 161 -11.77 7.28 -4.17
C THR A 161 -10.51 6.44 -3.97
N ASP A 162 -10.59 5.41 -3.15
CA ASP A 162 -9.48 4.47 -2.97
C ASP A 162 -9.17 3.67 -4.25
N GLN A 163 -10.16 3.49 -5.14
CA GLN A 163 -9.95 2.89 -6.45
C GLN A 163 -9.08 3.78 -7.34
N SER A 164 -9.24 5.11 -7.26
CA SER A 164 -8.43 6.07 -8.01
C SER A 164 -6.93 5.90 -7.77
N VAL A 165 -6.53 5.55 -6.53
CA VAL A 165 -5.11 5.25 -6.22
C VAL A 165 -4.59 4.08 -7.05
N SER A 166 -5.39 3.02 -7.18
CA SER A 166 -5.01 1.86 -7.99
C SER A 166 -4.88 2.21 -9.47
N ASP A 167 -5.76 3.07 -9.96
CA ASP A 167 -5.79 3.45 -11.38
C ASP A 167 -4.62 4.40 -11.70
N ILE A 168 -4.28 5.32 -10.79
CA ILE A 168 -3.09 6.18 -10.89
C ILE A 168 -1.81 5.32 -10.94
N VAL A 169 -1.65 4.37 -10.02
CA VAL A 169 -0.47 3.48 -10.02
C VAL A 169 -0.36 2.70 -11.31
N LYS A 170 -1.48 2.16 -11.84
CA LYS A 170 -1.51 1.44 -13.12
C LYS A 170 -1.20 2.34 -14.30
N GLU A 171 -1.74 3.56 -14.33
CA GLU A 171 -1.48 4.54 -15.39
C GLU A 171 0.02 4.84 -15.48
N HIS A 172 0.67 5.11 -14.34
CA HIS A 172 2.09 5.42 -14.32
C HIS A 172 2.98 4.19 -14.56
N ALA A 173 2.56 2.99 -14.16
CA ALA A 173 3.23 1.75 -14.56
C ALA A 173 3.20 1.55 -16.08
N ALA A 174 2.04 1.79 -16.71
CA ALA A 174 1.90 1.69 -18.17
C ALA A 174 2.79 2.68 -18.91
N ARG A 175 2.95 3.92 -18.40
CA ARG A 175 3.85 4.92 -18.98
C ARG A 175 5.31 4.48 -18.98
N LEU A 176 5.70 3.64 -18.01
CA LEU A 176 7.02 2.99 -17.94
C LEU A 176 7.09 1.68 -18.74
N ARG A 177 6.07 1.36 -19.56
CA ARG A 177 5.96 0.10 -20.32
C ARG A 177 5.93 -1.15 -19.44
N LEU A 178 5.55 -1.02 -18.17
CA LEU A 178 5.31 -2.15 -17.27
C LEU A 178 3.86 -2.65 -17.47
N ASP A 179 3.61 -3.94 -17.24
CA ASP A 179 2.25 -4.49 -17.30
C ASP A 179 1.37 -3.93 -16.18
N PRO A 180 0.36 -3.08 -16.47
CA PRO A 180 -0.47 -2.46 -15.44
C PRO A 180 -1.27 -3.47 -14.63
N LYS A 181 -1.54 -4.67 -15.18
CA LYS A 181 -2.28 -5.73 -14.49
C LYS A 181 -1.51 -6.27 -13.27
N GLN A 182 -0.19 -6.12 -13.26
CA GLN A 182 0.65 -6.53 -12.15
C GLN A 182 0.65 -5.52 -10.99
N PHE A 183 0.19 -4.29 -11.21
CA PHE A 183 0.18 -3.23 -10.21
C PHE A 183 -1.21 -2.94 -9.65
N ALA A 184 -1.25 -2.36 -8.46
CA ALA A 184 -2.48 -1.94 -7.78
C ALA A 184 -2.14 -0.91 -6.69
N GLY A 185 -3.12 -0.34 -6.01
CA GLY A 185 -2.89 0.58 -4.89
C GLY A 185 -2.06 0.00 -3.74
N HIS A 186 -2.01 -1.33 -3.58
CA HIS A 186 -1.15 -2.00 -2.60
C HIS A 186 0.34 -2.03 -3.03
N SER A 187 0.63 -1.78 -4.30
CA SER A 187 2.00 -1.83 -4.85
C SER A 187 2.93 -0.78 -4.25
N LEU A 188 2.41 0.39 -3.85
CA LEU A 188 3.20 1.43 -3.16
C LEU A 188 3.71 0.93 -1.80
N ARG A 189 2.81 0.39 -0.99
CA ARG A 189 3.14 -0.16 0.32
C ARG A 189 4.06 -1.39 0.21
N ALA A 190 3.79 -2.29 -0.72
CA ALA A 190 4.65 -3.43 -1.00
C ALA A 190 6.04 -2.96 -1.49
N GLY A 191 6.09 -1.94 -2.33
CA GLY A 191 7.32 -1.33 -2.82
C GLY A 191 8.18 -0.74 -1.72
N PHE A 192 7.56 0.03 -0.80
CA PHE A 192 8.27 0.54 0.38
C PHE A 192 8.90 -0.61 1.18
N LEU A 193 8.11 -1.64 1.51
CA LEU A 193 8.58 -2.76 2.32
C LEU A 193 9.71 -3.53 1.63
N THR A 194 9.57 -3.82 0.34
CA THR A 194 10.61 -4.48 -0.46
C THR A 194 11.89 -3.65 -0.49
N SER A 195 11.77 -2.33 -0.75
CA SER A 195 12.94 -1.45 -0.83
C SER A 195 13.61 -1.23 0.53
N ALA A 196 12.82 -1.14 1.61
CA ALA A 196 13.36 -1.02 2.95
C ALA A 196 14.12 -2.30 3.38
N ALA A 197 13.54 -3.47 3.11
CA ALA A 197 14.18 -4.76 3.36
C ALA A 197 15.50 -4.91 2.58
N SER A 198 15.50 -4.57 1.27
CA SER A 198 16.72 -4.64 0.44
C SER A 198 17.84 -3.71 0.94
N ARG A 199 17.50 -2.64 1.65
CA ARG A 199 18.45 -1.73 2.29
C ARG A 199 18.82 -2.12 3.73
N GLY A 200 18.38 -3.27 4.21
CA GLY A 200 18.69 -3.78 5.55
C GLY A 200 17.94 -3.07 6.67
N ALA A 201 16.79 -2.45 6.40
CA ALA A 201 15.99 -1.83 7.44
C ALA A 201 15.48 -2.89 8.44
N SER A 202 15.56 -2.57 9.73
CA SER A 202 15.04 -3.43 10.79
C SER A 202 13.55 -3.73 10.59
N ILE A 203 13.15 -4.97 10.80
CA ILE A 203 11.76 -5.41 10.67
C ILE A 203 10.82 -4.62 11.59
N PHE A 204 11.29 -4.22 12.78
CA PHE A 204 10.51 -3.40 13.71
C PHE A 204 10.27 -1.99 13.15
N LYS A 205 11.30 -1.35 12.57
CA LYS A 205 11.13 -0.06 11.89
C LYS A 205 10.21 -0.14 10.67
N MET A 206 10.28 -1.24 9.94
CA MET A 206 9.33 -1.50 8.85
C MET A 206 7.90 -1.69 9.37
N MET A 207 7.71 -2.34 10.54
CA MET A 207 6.41 -2.47 11.20
C MET A 207 5.86 -1.13 11.64
N ASP A 208 6.67 -0.27 12.24
CA ASP A 208 6.27 1.06 12.72
C ASP A 208 5.69 1.89 11.56
N VAL A 209 6.42 2.01 10.46
CA VAL A 209 5.96 2.80 9.29
C VAL A 209 4.76 2.14 8.61
N SER A 210 4.80 0.82 8.42
CA SER A 210 3.77 0.12 7.66
C SER A 210 2.56 -0.29 8.50
N ARG A 211 2.64 -0.20 9.82
CA ARG A 211 1.53 -0.55 10.73
C ARG A 211 1.06 -2.00 10.60
N HIS A 212 2.01 -2.92 10.39
CA HIS A 212 1.74 -4.35 10.46
C HIS A 212 1.79 -4.81 11.91
N ARG A 213 0.78 -5.57 12.34
CA ARG A 213 0.71 -6.15 13.69
C ARG A 213 1.47 -7.48 13.81
N SER A 214 1.79 -8.13 12.70
CA SER A 214 2.46 -9.44 12.69
C SER A 214 3.77 -9.36 11.91
N VAL A 215 4.83 -9.81 12.54
CA VAL A 215 6.16 -10.02 11.95
C VAL A 215 6.08 -10.99 10.76
N ASP A 216 5.24 -12.03 10.84
CA ASP A 216 5.09 -13.02 9.77
C ASP A 216 4.65 -12.42 8.45
N THR A 217 3.86 -11.33 8.49
CA THR A 217 3.47 -10.62 7.27
C THR A 217 4.67 -9.96 6.58
N LEU A 218 5.65 -9.49 7.35
CA LEU A 218 6.84 -8.82 6.84
C LEU A 218 7.98 -9.79 6.49
N ARG A 219 8.03 -10.96 7.12
CA ARG A 219 9.02 -11.98 6.83
C ARG A 219 9.15 -12.30 5.35
N GLY A 220 8.03 -12.29 4.61
CA GLY A 220 8.05 -12.51 3.17
C GLY A 220 8.88 -11.46 2.43
N TYR A 221 8.76 -10.17 2.80
CA TYR A 221 9.52 -9.09 2.16
C TYR A 221 11.01 -9.17 2.52
N VAL A 222 11.34 -9.45 3.78
CA VAL A 222 12.73 -9.59 4.23
C VAL A 222 13.39 -10.80 3.58
N ARG A 223 12.72 -11.95 3.60
CA ARG A 223 13.22 -13.18 2.99
C ARG A 223 13.45 -13.04 1.48
N ASP A 224 12.52 -12.40 0.76
CA ASP A 224 12.65 -12.16 -0.67
C ASP A 224 13.84 -11.21 -0.97
N ALA A 225 14.08 -10.21 -0.09
CA ALA A 225 15.19 -9.26 -0.23
C ALA A 225 16.56 -9.85 0.14
N GLU A 226 16.58 -10.80 1.05
CA GLU A 226 17.79 -11.44 1.58
C GLU A 226 18.09 -12.81 0.95
N LEU A 227 17.35 -13.19 -0.10
CA LEU A 227 17.41 -14.53 -0.68
C LEU A 227 18.84 -14.96 -1.07
N PHE A 228 19.67 -14.02 -1.48
CA PHE A 228 21.06 -14.25 -1.88
C PHE A 228 22.09 -13.72 -0.87
N ARG A 229 21.64 -13.01 0.17
CA ARG A 229 22.53 -12.49 1.23
C ARG A 229 22.86 -13.62 2.20
N ASP A 230 24.13 -13.79 2.52
CA ASP A 230 24.63 -14.83 3.42
C ASP A 230 24.08 -16.23 3.08
N HIS A 231 23.96 -16.52 1.77
CA HIS A 231 23.40 -17.77 1.29
C HIS A 231 24.32 -18.94 1.66
N ALA A 232 23.75 -19.99 2.26
CA ALA A 232 24.52 -21.17 2.70
C ALA A 232 25.37 -21.84 1.59
N GLY A 233 24.99 -21.66 0.33
CA GLY A 233 25.73 -22.15 -0.84
C GLY A 233 26.77 -21.17 -1.40
N ALA A 234 26.93 -19.99 -0.80
CA ALA A 234 27.93 -19.03 -1.28
C ALA A 234 29.35 -19.59 -1.08
N GLY A 235 30.14 -19.65 -2.16
CA GLY A 235 31.51 -20.18 -2.11
C GLY A 235 31.64 -21.71 -2.06
N LEU A 236 30.56 -22.46 -2.27
CA LEU A 236 30.62 -23.93 -2.36
C LEU A 236 30.89 -24.42 -3.79
N LEU A 237 30.69 -23.61 -4.83
CA LEU A 237 30.88 -23.91 -6.23
C LEU A 237 31.87 -22.93 -6.86
#